data_61f50233c8978ebaa6b1e36e84776fcd
#
_entry.id   61f50233c8978ebaa6b1e36e84776fcd
#
_cell.length_a   1.000
_cell.length_b   1.000
_cell.length_c   1.000
_cell.angle_alpha   90.00
_cell.angle_beta   90.00
_cell.angle_gamma   90.00
#
_symmetry.space_group_name_H-M   'P 1'
#
loop_
_entity.id
_entity.type
_entity.pdbx_description
1 polymer ?
#
loop_
_entity_poly.entity_id
_entity_poly.type
_entity_poly.pdbx_seq_one_letter_code
_entity_poly.pdbx_strand_id
1 'polypeptide(L)'
;ADVVADNYADTPLPGEQKTESADTAPASRDNLSAANHGAPGDGIAFFDSEETRIATPPAPASETSQPQTAAENPTEPPTDNPEPAMPLPPHTPTPAPQPAARISLSPLPPANEGQPYERELPPDAPVLNIAFAQDCGLAWDGDARRIHGTPTTSGDIQLTITINHDGKAVEITQPLHINPDPKSLWQDLPSDQTAPFAKPDSAEDLQDTALGRLLAARVRGRSHAHVGSYCDDDYRLASHDASGVHLIIVADGAGSASHARYGSQLAVNAAADTILALLDDPGKPHHKLAYADSATRKQIADNLIANALHAAVSAHKTAAQQAGIAEKALSCTLLIALTLPLAAGGWYSAGYQVGDGAAVLWHPADGALHLLGTADSGAYSGETQFLTAAQLQPDDIQRRIRTIETAAAPTVILMTDGVSDPKFETDAALENPQRWQTLWDELQTPLAAEDPKAALHDWLGFWSRGNHDDRTIAFFLPAARWNTRCAPSSPTPALSPPLLLTASRPARTTKATTPPAANTLICSPPVSLTRPK
;
A
#
# COMPACT_ATOMS: atom_id res chain seq x y z
N ALA A 1 31.25 -7.27 17.16
CA ALA A 1 30.44 -6.98 18.33
C ALA A 1 31.01 -5.84 19.21
N ASP A 2 31.99 -5.11 18.81
CA ASP A 2 32.54 -4.02 19.64
C ASP A 2 33.14 -2.95 18.75
N VAL A 3 32.34 -2.04 18.20
CA VAL A 3 32.86 -0.78 17.58
C VAL A 3 31.80 0.31 17.31
N VAL A 4 30.61 0.29 17.85
CA VAL A 4 29.60 1.35 17.55
C VAL A 4 29.08 2.08 18.80
N ALA A 5 29.67 1.90 19.97
CA ALA A 5 29.14 2.46 21.23
C ALA A 5 29.75 3.82 21.69
N ASP A 6 30.77 4.38 21.03
CA ASP A 6 31.58 5.44 21.66
C ASP A 6 31.54 6.85 21.05
N ASN A 7 30.58 7.23 20.22
CA ASN A 7 30.59 8.58 19.62
C ASN A 7 29.42 9.53 19.99
N TYR A 8 28.70 9.26 21.09
CA TYR A 8 27.63 10.18 21.53
C TYR A 8 27.65 10.46 23.07
N ALA A 9 28.82 10.44 23.68
CA ALA A 9 29.02 10.98 25.02
C ALA A 9 30.06 12.09 24.93
N ASP A 10 29.74 13.25 25.47
CA ASP A 10 30.52 14.46 25.65
C ASP A 10 30.44 15.53 24.55
N THR A 11 29.36 16.34 24.64
CA THR A 11 29.43 17.74 24.30
C THR A 11 28.98 18.54 25.52
N PRO A 12 29.84 19.43 26.09
CA PRO A 12 29.48 20.22 27.25
C PRO A 12 28.54 21.38 26.85
N LEU A 13 27.59 21.65 27.72
CA LEU A 13 26.67 22.80 27.67
C LEU A 13 27.43 24.14 27.64
N PRO A 14 27.04 25.14 26.85
CA PRO A 14 27.57 26.50 26.93
C PRO A 14 27.01 27.21 28.17
N GLY A 15 27.90 27.76 28.96
CA GLY A 15 27.59 28.50 30.19
C GLY A 15 26.92 29.84 29.92
N GLU A 16 26.21 30.25 30.94
CA GLU A 16 25.57 31.56 31.14
C GLU A 16 26.51 32.74 30.84
N GLN A 17 26.05 33.70 30.06
CA GLN A 17 26.49 35.08 30.12
C GLN A 17 25.30 36.02 30.21
N LYS A 18 25.46 36.95 31.17
CA LYS A 18 24.52 37.95 31.65
C LYS A 18 24.22 39.04 30.62
N THR A 19 23.02 39.48 30.74
CA THR A 19 22.37 40.69 30.22
C THR A 19 23.18 41.99 30.25
N GLU A 20 23.13 42.76 29.16
CA GLU A 20 23.00 44.21 29.24
C GLU A 20 22.19 44.74 28.04
N SER A 21 21.29 45.65 28.35
CA SER A 21 20.31 46.29 27.51
C SER A 21 20.85 47.50 26.74
N ALA A 22 20.34 47.75 25.51
CA ALA A 22 19.99 49.07 25.00
C ALA A 22 19.38 48.98 23.61
N ASP A 23 18.14 49.29 23.52
CA ASP A 23 17.37 50.31 22.83
C ASP A 23 17.85 50.78 21.46
N THR A 24 16.97 50.70 20.49
CA THR A 24 16.53 51.63 19.44
C THR A 24 16.31 50.98 18.07
N ALA A 25 15.04 51.00 17.64
CA ALA A 25 14.59 50.99 16.25
C ALA A 25 14.53 52.46 15.77
N PRO A 26 14.15 52.82 14.52
CA PRO A 26 13.73 52.09 13.33
C PRO A 26 14.24 52.65 11.97
N ALA A 27 13.66 52.11 10.88
CA ALA A 27 13.39 52.72 9.55
C ALA A 27 14.23 52.26 8.37
N SER A 28 13.63 51.55 7.50
CA SER A 28 12.99 51.83 6.19
C SER A 28 13.90 52.00 4.98
N ARG A 29 13.51 51.23 3.95
CA ARG A 29 13.42 51.57 2.51
C ARG A 29 14.64 51.49 1.59
N ASP A 30 14.37 50.71 0.60
CA ASP A 30 14.36 50.96 -0.84
C ASP A 30 15.52 50.46 -1.71
N ASN A 31 15.15 49.55 -2.57
CA ASN A 31 15.33 49.58 -4.07
C ASN A 31 16.71 49.59 -4.75
N LEU A 32 16.67 48.81 -5.80
CA LEU A 32 17.30 48.93 -7.12
C LEU A 32 18.49 47.97 -7.39
N SER A 33 18.22 46.96 -8.22
CA SER A 33 18.44 46.98 -9.67
C SER A 33 19.84 46.60 -10.16
N ALA A 34 19.84 45.52 -10.89
CA ALA A 34 20.47 45.31 -12.20
C ALA A 34 21.94 44.90 -12.35
N ALA A 35 22.09 43.88 -13.12
CA ALA A 35 23.00 43.66 -14.25
C ALA A 35 24.29 42.83 -14.01
N ASN A 36 24.32 41.62 -14.47
CA ASN A 36 24.90 41.16 -15.74
C ASN A 36 26.38 40.69 -15.76
N HIS A 37 26.60 39.61 -16.52
CA HIS A 37 27.82 38.96 -17.06
C HIS A 37 28.50 37.92 -16.14
N GLY A 38 28.72 36.69 -16.55
CA GLY A 38 29.05 36.01 -17.76
C GLY A 38 29.32 34.54 -17.46
N ALA A 39 28.97 33.66 -18.35
CA ALA A 39 29.36 32.25 -18.43
C ALA A 39 30.83 32.08 -18.85
N PRO A 40 31.46 30.88 -18.92
CA PRO A 40 30.88 29.60 -19.33
C PRO A 40 31.44 28.32 -18.61
N GLY A 41 30.72 27.22 -18.79
CA GLY A 41 31.25 25.89 -19.17
C GLY A 41 31.39 24.86 -18.07
N ASP A 42 30.56 23.84 -18.06
CA ASP A 42 30.88 22.50 -18.56
C ASP A 42 29.69 21.57 -18.31
N GLY A 43 29.35 20.82 -19.33
CA GLY A 43 28.15 20.00 -19.39
C GLY A 43 28.25 18.73 -18.59
N ILE A 44 27.11 18.35 -17.99
CA ILE A 44 26.79 17.00 -17.62
C ILE A 44 25.46 16.65 -18.29
N ALA A 45 25.51 15.58 -19.08
CA ALA A 45 24.42 15.06 -19.89
C ALA A 45 23.22 14.66 -19.03
N PHE A 46 22.06 15.19 -19.37
CA PHE A 46 20.77 14.67 -18.94
C PHE A 46 20.46 13.42 -19.76
N PHE A 47 20.22 12.32 -19.07
CA PHE A 47 19.58 11.16 -19.67
C PHE A 47 18.07 11.37 -19.62
N ASP A 48 17.50 11.43 -20.80
CA ASP A 48 16.07 11.40 -21.08
C ASP A 48 15.45 10.11 -20.52
N SER A 49 14.41 10.27 -19.73
CA SER A 49 13.55 9.17 -19.28
C SER A 49 12.50 8.91 -20.36
N GLU A 50 12.65 7.80 -21.08
CA GLU A 50 11.67 7.29 -22.01
C GLU A 50 10.40 6.84 -21.26
N GLU A 51 9.29 7.41 -21.67
CA GLU A 51 7.92 6.94 -21.38
C GLU A 51 7.77 5.46 -21.76
N THR A 52 7.47 4.61 -20.80
CA THR A 52 7.10 3.21 -21.04
C THR A 52 5.67 3.16 -21.57
N ARG A 53 5.51 3.21 -22.87
CA ARG A 53 4.28 2.81 -23.56
C ARG A 53 4.13 1.30 -23.46
N ILE A 54 3.03 0.86 -22.90
CA ILE A 54 2.60 -0.54 -22.88
C ILE A 54 2.46 -1.00 -24.33
N ALA A 55 3.33 -1.94 -24.75
CA ALA A 55 3.31 -2.57 -26.05
C ALA A 55 2.27 -3.69 -26.07
N THR A 56 1.34 -3.61 -27.01
CA THR A 56 0.43 -4.69 -27.41
C THR A 56 1.24 -5.82 -28.04
N PRO A 57 0.94 -7.10 -27.75
CA PRO A 57 1.67 -8.22 -28.35
C PRO A 57 1.30 -8.37 -29.85
N PRO A 58 2.26 -8.78 -30.71
CA PRO A 58 2.03 -8.96 -32.14
C PRO A 58 1.30 -10.27 -32.45
N ALA A 59 0.43 -10.23 -33.43
CA ALA A 59 -0.26 -11.37 -34.02
C ALA A 59 0.74 -12.33 -34.72
N PRO A 60 0.43 -13.64 -34.84
CA PRO A 60 1.35 -14.63 -35.39
C PRO A 60 1.52 -14.49 -36.89
N ALA A 61 2.77 -14.60 -37.33
CA ALA A 61 3.20 -14.61 -38.71
C ALA A 61 2.80 -15.90 -39.42
N SER A 62 2.21 -15.79 -40.60
CA SER A 62 2.12 -16.87 -41.56
C SER A 62 3.33 -16.84 -42.50
N GLU A 63 4.04 -17.95 -42.56
CA GLU A 63 5.11 -18.23 -43.53
C GLU A 63 4.54 -18.30 -44.95
N THR A 64 5.21 -17.75 -45.93
CA THR A 64 5.85 -18.50 -47.02
C THR A 64 6.45 -17.62 -48.14
N SER A 65 7.66 -17.95 -48.49
CA SER A 65 8.29 -17.99 -49.82
C SER A 65 9.04 -16.78 -50.34
N GLN A 66 10.28 -17.09 -50.54
CA GLN A 66 11.41 -16.36 -51.11
C GLN A 66 11.36 -16.15 -52.62
N PRO A 67 12.43 -15.58 -53.25
CA PRO A 67 12.35 -14.46 -54.17
C PRO A 67 12.66 -14.88 -55.64
N GLN A 68 12.28 -14.07 -56.57
CA GLN A 68 12.91 -14.13 -57.91
C GLN A 68 13.21 -12.75 -58.49
N THR A 69 14.40 -12.67 -58.89
CA THR A 69 15.25 -11.83 -59.69
C THR A 69 14.63 -10.99 -60.80
N ALA A 70 15.27 -9.84 -60.97
CA ALA A 70 15.17 -8.87 -62.06
C ALA A 70 15.50 -9.47 -63.43
N ALA A 71 14.80 -9.01 -64.49
CA ALA A 71 15.41 -8.82 -65.81
C ALA A 71 14.46 -8.03 -66.73
N GLU A 72 14.92 -6.88 -67.18
CA GLU A 72 14.98 -6.36 -68.54
C GLU A 72 13.73 -6.18 -69.37
N ASN A 73 13.49 -4.89 -69.74
CA ASN A 73 12.77 -4.44 -70.93
C ASN A 73 13.45 -4.93 -72.22
N PRO A 74 12.69 -5.21 -73.27
CA PRO A 74 12.94 -4.45 -74.48
C PRO A 74 11.68 -4.06 -75.31
N THR A 75 11.75 -2.82 -75.80
CA THR A 75 11.48 -2.32 -77.18
C THR A 75 10.13 -2.60 -77.87
N GLU A 76 9.39 -1.54 -78.19
CA GLU A 76 8.42 -1.42 -79.30
C GLU A 76 9.04 -1.77 -80.67
N PRO A 77 8.24 -2.26 -81.60
CA PRO A 77 7.74 -1.49 -82.76
C PRO A 77 6.41 -2.06 -83.34
N PRO A 78 5.93 -1.59 -84.51
CA PRO A 78 5.42 -0.28 -84.85
C PRO A 78 3.91 -0.34 -85.30
N THR A 79 3.34 0.82 -85.40
CA THR A 79 2.05 1.20 -85.99
C THR A 79 1.58 0.38 -87.16
N ASP A 80 0.32 -0.06 -87.10
CA ASP A 80 -0.49 -0.25 -88.30
C ASP A 80 -1.90 0.36 -88.03
N ASN A 81 -2.27 1.22 -88.96
CA ASN A 81 -3.49 2.01 -88.94
C ASN A 81 -4.59 1.27 -89.73
N PRO A 82 -5.74 0.94 -89.19
CA PRO A 82 -6.90 0.66 -90.02
C PRO A 82 -8.00 1.71 -89.87
N GLU A 83 -8.43 2.08 -90.92
CA GLU A 83 -9.61 2.74 -91.47
C GLU A 83 -10.83 2.99 -90.52
N PRO A 84 -11.58 4.11 -90.66
CA PRO A 84 -12.60 4.53 -89.74
C PRO A 84 -13.90 3.73 -89.90
N ALA A 85 -14.26 3.03 -88.80
CA ALA A 85 -15.58 2.37 -88.72
C ALA A 85 -16.65 3.38 -88.36
N MET A 86 -17.80 3.26 -89.08
CA MET A 86 -19.00 4.05 -88.94
C MET A 86 -19.58 4.09 -87.51
N PRO A 87 -20.21 5.19 -87.06
CA PRO A 87 -20.74 5.31 -85.70
C PRO A 87 -21.99 4.42 -85.56
N LEU A 88 -21.92 3.55 -84.55
CA LEU A 88 -23.11 2.85 -84.04
C LEU A 88 -24.06 3.82 -83.32
N PRO A 89 -25.38 3.60 -83.32
CA PRO A 89 -26.36 4.49 -82.70
C PRO A 89 -26.16 4.49 -81.16
N PRO A 90 -26.50 5.60 -80.47
CA PRO A 90 -26.32 5.74 -79.07
C PRO A 90 -27.16 4.72 -78.27
N HIS A 91 -26.50 3.76 -77.65
CA HIS A 91 -27.15 2.95 -76.60
C HIS A 91 -27.43 3.86 -75.42
N THR A 92 -28.65 4.10 -75.08
CA THR A 92 -29.13 4.71 -73.85
C THR A 92 -28.63 3.79 -72.67
N PRO A 93 -27.79 4.22 -71.75
CA PRO A 93 -27.43 3.38 -70.65
C PRO A 93 -28.68 3.12 -69.79
N THR A 94 -29.05 1.87 -69.68
CA THR A 94 -30.04 1.44 -68.68
C THR A 94 -29.46 1.85 -67.31
N PRO A 95 -30.21 2.64 -66.48
CA PRO A 95 -29.71 3.01 -65.18
C PRO A 95 -29.45 1.74 -64.38
N ALA A 96 -28.19 1.61 -63.88
CA ALA A 96 -27.85 0.55 -62.97
C ALA A 96 -28.85 0.57 -61.79
N PRO A 97 -29.32 -0.59 -61.32
CA PRO A 97 -30.22 -0.62 -60.18
C PRO A 97 -29.52 0.09 -59.02
N GLN A 98 -30.13 1.17 -58.51
CA GLN A 98 -29.66 1.82 -57.29
C GLN A 98 -29.61 0.77 -56.19
N PRO A 99 -28.48 0.64 -55.47
CA PRO A 99 -28.44 -0.26 -54.34
C PRO A 99 -29.57 0.10 -53.39
N ALA A 100 -30.41 -0.86 -53.04
CA ALA A 100 -31.51 -0.69 -52.12
C ALA A 100 -30.94 0.03 -50.85
N ALA A 101 -31.61 1.09 -50.41
CA ALA A 101 -31.20 1.85 -49.25
C ALA A 101 -31.02 0.89 -48.08
N ARG A 102 -29.78 0.72 -47.63
CA ARG A 102 -29.49 -0.11 -46.46
C ARG A 102 -30.07 0.61 -45.25
N ILE A 103 -31.10 0.02 -44.65
CA ILE A 103 -31.62 0.47 -43.38
C ILE A 103 -30.58 0.17 -42.31
N SER A 104 -30.11 1.19 -41.63
CA SER A 104 -29.22 1.02 -40.48
C SER A 104 -29.81 1.78 -39.29
N LEU A 105 -29.84 1.13 -38.14
CA LEU A 105 -30.08 1.80 -36.86
C LEU A 105 -28.76 2.31 -36.28
N SER A 106 -28.85 3.39 -35.51
CA SER A 106 -27.66 3.85 -34.77
C SER A 106 -27.15 2.75 -33.85
N PRO A 107 -25.83 2.56 -33.75
CA PRO A 107 -25.25 1.56 -32.83
C PRO A 107 -25.76 1.77 -31.40
N LEU A 108 -26.07 0.67 -30.74
CA LEU A 108 -26.39 0.71 -29.31
C LEU A 108 -25.12 1.01 -28.51
N PRO A 109 -25.19 1.81 -27.43
CA PRO A 109 -24.08 1.98 -26.52
C PRO A 109 -23.62 0.63 -25.96
N PRO A 110 -22.32 0.43 -25.69
CA PRO A 110 -21.85 -0.81 -25.10
C PRO A 110 -22.43 -1.01 -23.69
N ALA A 111 -22.69 -2.25 -23.34
CA ALA A 111 -23.03 -2.69 -21.99
C ALA A 111 -21.77 -3.12 -21.23
N ASN A 112 -21.88 -3.32 -19.91
CA ASN A 112 -20.81 -3.86 -19.09
C ASN A 112 -21.30 -5.11 -18.36
N GLU A 113 -20.56 -6.19 -18.41
CA GLU A 113 -20.85 -7.43 -17.70
C GLU A 113 -20.99 -7.16 -16.18
N GLY A 114 -22.04 -7.73 -15.57
CA GLY A 114 -22.31 -7.58 -14.15
C GLY A 114 -22.91 -6.23 -13.75
N GLN A 115 -23.14 -5.29 -14.69
CA GLN A 115 -23.72 -3.99 -14.40
C GLN A 115 -25.12 -3.87 -15.01
N PRO A 116 -26.10 -3.23 -14.34
CA PRO A 116 -27.40 -2.96 -14.92
C PRO A 116 -27.27 -2.17 -16.23
N TYR A 117 -27.94 -2.65 -17.26
CA TYR A 117 -28.06 -1.99 -18.55
C TYR A 117 -29.51 -1.68 -18.83
N GLU A 118 -29.80 -0.43 -19.17
CA GLU A 118 -31.11 0.02 -19.55
C GLU A 118 -30.99 0.99 -20.74
N ARG A 119 -31.68 0.66 -21.84
CA ARG A 119 -31.66 1.50 -23.03
C ARG A 119 -33.05 1.58 -23.64
N GLU A 120 -33.70 2.72 -23.49
CA GLU A 120 -34.96 3.04 -24.20
C GLU A 120 -34.66 3.40 -25.64
N LEU A 121 -35.49 2.92 -26.54
CA LEU A 121 -35.46 3.30 -27.94
C LEU A 121 -36.44 4.46 -28.19
N PRO A 122 -36.09 5.42 -29.09
CA PRO A 122 -36.98 6.52 -29.42
C PRO A 122 -38.36 6.02 -29.86
N PRO A 123 -39.44 6.74 -29.51
CA PRO A 123 -40.81 6.33 -29.88
C PRO A 123 -41.04 6.21 -31.37
N ASP A 124 -40.30 6.98 -32.16
CA ASP A 124 -40.35 7.02 -33.63
C ASP A 124 -39.42 5.99 -34.29
N ALA A 125 -38.59 5.29 -33.54
CA ALA A 125 -37.77 4.20 -34.07
C ALA A 125 -38.69 3.07 -34.59
N PRO A 126 -38.48 2.57 -35.82
CA PRO A 126 -39.39 1.60 -36.43
C PRO A 126 -39.22 0.17 -35.88
N VAL A 127 -38.71 -0.01 -34.67
CA VAL A 127 -38.40 -1.31 -34.05
C VAL A 127 -39.69 -1.96 -33.55
N LEU A 128 -39.95 -3.19 -33.97
CA LEU A 128 -41.05 -4.04 -33.56
C LEU A 128 -40.61 -5.08 -32.51
N ASN A 129 -39.42 -5.65 -32.68
CA ASN A 129 -38.91 -6.67 -31.78
C ASN A 129 -37.38 -6.70 -31.81
N ILE A 130 -36.76 -7.15 -30.71
CA ILE A 130 -35.31 -7.44 -30.61
C ILE A 130 -35.13 -8.82 -30.01
N ALA A 131 -34.42 -9.68 -30.71
CA ALA A 131 -34.03 -11.01 -30.25
C ALA A 131 -32.50 -11.08 -30.09
N PHE A 132 -32.06 -11.68 -29.02
CA PHE A 132 -30.65 -11.91 -28.75
C PHE A 132 -30.26 -13.29 -29.28
N ALA A 133 -29.10 -13.39 -29.95
CA ALA A 133 -28.61 -14.66 -30.52
C ALA A 133 -28.32 -15.73 -29.45
N GLN A 134 -28.07 -15.29 -28.22
CA GLN A 134 -27.84 -16.16 -27.05
C GLN A 134 -28.37 -15.46 -25.79
N ASP A 135 -28.63 -16.25 -24.75
CA ASP A 135 -28.90 -15.70 -23.42
C ASP A 135 -27.64 -14.97 -22.91
N CYS A 136 -27.79 -13.68 -22.64
CA CYS A 136 -26.73 -12.81 -22.15
C CYS A 136 -27.16 -12.00 -20.92
N GLY A 137 -28.31 -12.34 -20.29
CA GLY A 137 -28.85 -11.61 -19.15
C GLY A 137 -29.57 -10.31 -19.51
N LEU A 138 -29.76 -10.01 -20.81
CA LEU A 138 -30.51 -8.88 -21.31
C LEU A 138 -31.80 -9.35 -21.95
N ALA A 139 -32.85 -8.54 -21.84
CA ALA A 139 -34.16 -8.79 -22.44
C ALA A 139 -34.69 -7.54 -23.15
N TRP A 140 -35.55 -7.76 -24.14
CA TRP A 140 -36.32 -6.72 -24.80
C TRP A 140 -37.72 -6.64 -24.18
N ASP A 141 -38.09 -5.46 -23.70
CA ASP A 141 -39.46 -5.10 -23.29
C ASP A 141 -40.13 -4.32 -24.42
N GLY A 142 -40.99 -4.98 -25.13
CA GLY A 142 -41.69 -4.40 -26.29
C GLY A 142 -42.68 -3.31 -25.90
N ASP A 143 -43.34 -3.40 -24.74
CA ASP A 143 -44.31 -2.42 -24.25
C ASP A 143 -43.61 -1.14 -23.78
N ALA A 144 -42.53 -1.28 -23.03
CA ALA A 144 -41.68 -0.16 -22.59
C ALA A 144 -40.66 0.28 -23.66
N ARG A 145 -40.55 -0.45 -24.78
CA ARG A 145 -39.61 -0.19 -25.89
C ARG A 145 -38.17 -0.03 -25.43
N ARG A 146 -37.71 -0.93 -24.52
CA ARG A 146 -36.38 -0.86 -23.94
C ARG A 146 -35.69 -2.21 -23.90
N ILE A 147 -34.36 -2.17 -24.02
CA ILE A 147 -33.48 -3.27 -23.64
C ILE A 147 -33.10 -3.08 -22.16
N HIS A 148 -33.28 -4.08 -21.35
CA HIS A 148 -32.94 -4.03 -19.93
C HIS A 148 -32.40 -5.35 -19.42
N GLY A 149 -31.71 -5.31 -18.26
CA GLY A 149 -31.17 -6.48 -17.60
C GLY A 149 -29.75 -6.23 -17.09
N THR A 150 -29.11 -7.30 -16.64
CA THR A 150 -27.71 -7.29 -16.21
C THR A 150 -26.97 -8.32 -17.05
N PRO A 151 -26.03 -7.91 -17.93
CA PRO A 151 -25.28 -8.85 -18.75
C PRO A 151 -24.51 -9.86 -17.90
N THR A 152 -24.57 -11.12 -18.30
CA THR A 152 -23.90 -12.25 -17.63
C THR A 152 -22.72 -12.81 -18.45
N THR A 153 -22.48 -12.25 -19.65
CA THR A 153 -21.40 -12.64 -20.55
C THR A 153 -20.87 -11.41 -21.25
N SER A 154 -19.60 -11.44 -21.64
CA SER A 154 -18.96 -10.37 -22.42
C SER A 154 -18.76 -10.75 -23.89
N GLY A 155 -18.41 -9.75 -24.71
CA GLY A 155 -18.16 -9.90 -26.14
C GLY A 155 -19.27 -9.31 -27.01
N ASP A 156 -19.24 -9.60 -28.31
CA ASP A 156 -20.22 -9.10 -29.30
C ASP A 156 -21.42 -10.04 -29.39
N ILE A 157 -22.53 -9.60 -28.83
CA ILE A 157 -23.81 -10.32 -28.90
C ILE A 157 -24.57 -9.86 -30.11
N GLN A 158 -24.88 -10.77 -31.05
CA GLN A 158 -25.66 -10.44 -32.23
C GLN A 158 -27.13 -10.26 -31.86
N LEU A 159 -27.69 -9.13 -32.25
CA LEU A 159 -29.12 -8.81 -32.13
C LEU A 159 -29.78 -8.99 -33.49
N THR A 160 -30.91 -9.70 -33.53
CA THR A 160 -31.85 -9.68 -34.66
C THR A 160 -32.94 -8.68 -34.32
N ILE A 161 -32.94 -7.56 -35.03
CA ILE A 161 -33.88 -6.46 -34.81
C ILE A 161 -34.93 -6.50 -35.92
N THR A 162 -36.18 -6.72 -35.58
CA THR A 162 -37.31 -6.64 -36.50
C THR A 162 -37.81 -5.20 -36.55
N ILE A 163 -37.81 -4.59 -37.74
CA ILE A 163 -38.28 -3.21 -37.95
C ILE A 163 -39.46 -3.18 -38.90
N ASN A 164 -40.33 -2.17 -38.75
CA ASN A 164 -41.35 -1.85 -39.74
C ASN A 164 -40.75 -0.94 -40.82
N HIS A 165 -40.66 -1.43 -42.04
CA HIS A 165 -40.25 -0.66 -43.21
C HIS A 165 -41.33 -0.70 -44.27
N ASP A 166 -41.95 0.43 -44.57
CA ASP A 166 -43.07 0.57 -45.54
C ASP A 166 -44.22 -0.43 -45.31
N GLY A 167 -44.57 -0.65 -44.02
CA GLY A 167 -45.64 -1.57 -43.63
C GLY A 167 -45.27 -3.06 -43.67
N LYS A 168 -44.00 -3.38 -43.89
CA LYS A 168 -43.47 -4.76 -43.86
C LYS A 168 -42.49 -4.93 -42.72
N ALA A 169 -42.54 -6.09 -42.07
CA ALA A 169 -41.52 -6.48 -41.11
C ALA A 169 -40.23 -6.89 -41.85
N VAL A 170 -39.10 -6.26 -41.50
CA VAL A 170 -37.77 -6.54 -42.04
C VAL A 170 -36.84 -6.82 -40.90
N GLU A 171 -36.00 -7.85 -41.00
CA GLU A 171 -35.00 -8.18 -40.02
C GLU A 171 -33.65 -7.58 -40.41
N ILE A 172 -32.98 -6.96 -39.45
CA ILE A 172 -31.60 -6.48 -39.55
C ILE A 172 -30.78 -7.06 -38.38
N THR A 173 -29.50 -7.29 -38.63
CA THR A 173 -28.59 -7.79 -37.61
C THR A 173 -27.63 -6.69 -37.17
N GLN A 174 -27.45 -6.51 -35.87
CA GLN A 174 -26.56 -5.54 -35.28
C GLN A 174 -25.87 -6.13 -34.04
N PRO A 175 -24.57 -5.95 -33.87
CA PRO A 175 -23.92 -6.36 -32.64
C PRO A 175 -24.20 -5.38 -31.49
N LEU A 176 -24.38 -5.91 -30.30
CA LEU A 176 -24.25 -5.20 -29.03
C LEU A 176 -22.93 -5.64 -28.37
N HIS A 177 -22.03 -4.70 -28.17
CA HIS A 177 -20.77 -4.96 -27.46
C HIS A 177 -21.01 -4.95 -25.96
N ILE A 178 -20.59 -6.02 -25.25
CA ILE A 178 -20.61 -6.13 -23.80
C ILE A 178 -19.15 -6.19 -23.32
N ASN A 179 -18.71 -5.13 -22.63
CA ASN A 179 -17.38 -5.10 -22.04
C ASN A 179 -17.30 -6.13 -20.92
N PRO A 180 -16.18 -6.86 -20.79
CA PRO A 180 -15.97 -7.80 -19.68
C PRO A 180 -15.92 -7.07 -18.32
N ASP A 181 -16.30 -7.77 -17.25
CA ASP A 181 -16.00 -7.27 -15.89
C ASP A 181 -14.49 -7.13 -15.75
N PRO A 182 -13.96 -5.92 -15.44
CA PRO A 182 -12.53 -5.73 -15.24
C PRO A 182 -11.91 -6.70 -14.23
N LYS A 183 -12.69 -7.21 -13.27
CA LYS A 183 -12.22 -8.21 -12.31
C LYS A 183 -11.86 -9.54 -12.95
N SER A 184 -12.60 -9.95 -14.00
CA SER A 184 -12.37 -11.21 -14.70
C SER A 184 -11.10 -11.22 -15.54
N LEU A 185 -10.50 -10.05 -15.79
CA LEU A 185 -9.25 -9.93 -16.56
C LEU A 185 -8.00 -10.21 -15.71
N TRP A 186 -8.13 -10.22 -14.37
CA TRP A 186 -7.02 -10.48 -13.47
C TRP A 186 -6.86 -11.97 -13.23
N GLN A 187 -5.62 -12.45 -13.39
CA GLN A 187 -5.22 -13.81 -13.04
C GLN A 187 -4.65 -13.81 -11.63
N ASP A 188 -4.81 -14.90 -10.91
CA ASP A 188 -4.15 -15.14 -9.62
C ASP A 188 -3.17 -16.29 -9.79
N LEU A 189 -1.97 -15.96 -10.26
CA LEU A 189 -0.87 -16.90 -10.45
C LEU A 189 -0.11 -17.05 -9.13
N PRO A 190 0.23 -18.29 -8.70
CA PRO A 190 0.99 -18.49 -7.48
C PRO A 190 2.40 -17.91 -7.61
N SER A 191 2.92 -17.30 -6.54
CA SER A 191 4.32 -16.90 -6.46
C SER A 191 5.23 -18.12 -6.27
N ASP A 192 6.48 -18.04 -6.74
CA ASP A 192 7.45 -19.14 -6.61
C ASP A 192 7.99 -19.24 -5.18
N GLN A 193 7.39 -20.11 -4.37
CA GLN A 193 7.81 -20.35 -2.98
C GLN A 193 9.16 -21.07 -2.85
N THR A 194 9.80 -21.46 -3.96
CA THR A 194 11.14 -22.05 -3.96
C THR A 194 12.26 -21.06 -4.26
N ALA A 195 11.92 -19.85 -4.70
CA ALA A 195 12.88 -18.80 -5.00
C ALA A 195 13.56 -18.24 -3.73
N PRO A 196 14.76 -17.65 -3.88
CA PRO A 196 15.40 -16.96 -2.78
C PRO A 196 14.49 -15.85 -2.19
N PHE A 197 14.48 -15.76 -0.86
CA PHE A 197 13.69 -14.76 -0.14
C PHE A 197 12.18 -14.84 -0.40
N ALA A 198 11.67 -16.03 -0.74
CA ALA A 198 10.24 -16.26 -0.81
C ALA A 198 9.60 -16.06 0.56
N LYS A 199 8.40 -15.48 0.56
CA LYS A 199 7.54 -15.37 1.75
C LYS A 199 6.09 -15.61 1.36
N PRO A 200 5.20 -15.92 2.31
CA PRO A 200 3.76 -16.09 2.02
C PRO A 200 3.16 -14.83 1.38
N ASP A 201 2.25 -15.03 0.43
CA ASP A 201 1.57 -13.96 -0.31
C ASP A 201 0.56 -13.18 0.55
N SER A 202 0.22 -13.69 1.72
CA SER A 202 -0.60 -13.01 2.73
C SER A 202 -0.15 -13.37 4.13
N ALA A 203 -0.50 -12.53 5.10
CA ALA A 203 -0.33 -12.80 6.52
C ALA A 203 -1.37 -12.03 7.33
N GLU A 204 -1.71 -12.57 8.50
CA GLU A 204 -2.60 -11.95 9.46
C GLU A 204 -2.11 -12.23 10.88
N ASP A 205 -2.21 -11.25 11.77
CA ASP A 205 -1.74 -11.39 13.14
C ASP A 205 -2.66 -10.66 14.12
N LEU A 206 -2.85 -11.25 15.30
CA LEU A 206 -3.61 -10.69 16.41
C LEU A 206 -2.90 -10.99 17.72
N GLN A 207 -2.56 -9.93 18.47
CA GLN A 207 -1.93 -10.03 19.79
C GLN A 207 -2.80 -9.29 20.82
N ASP A 208 -3.39 -10.03 21.74
CA ASP A 208 -4.10 -9.46 22.88
C ASP A 208 -3.10 -9.03 23.97
N THR A 209 -3.25 -7.82 24.49
CA THR A 209 -2.43 -7.26 25.56
C THR A 209 -3.32 -6.75 26.68
N ALA A 210 -2.73 -6.41 27.84
CA ALA A 210 -3.49 -5.83 28.95
C ALA A 210 -4.13 -4.47 28.62
N LEU A 211 -3.60 -3.75 27.63
CA LEU A 211 -4.03 -2.38 27.29
C LEU A 211 -4.88 -2.32 26.00
N GLY A 212 -4.94 -3.40 25.24
CA GLY A 212 -5.67 -3.44 23.98
C GLY A 212 -5.23 -4.60 23.09
N ARG A 213 -5.45 -4.44 21.81
CA ARG A 213 -5.09 -5.42 20.76
C ARG A 213 -4.15 -4.80 19.75
N LEU A 214 -3.16 -5.54 19.34
CA LEU A 214 -2.43 -5.31 18.10
C LEU A 214 -3.02 -6.25 17.05
N LEU A 215 -3.39 -5.71 15.90
CA LEU A 215 -4.02 -6.45 14.81
C LEU A 215 -3.43 -5.98 13.49
N ALA A 216 -3.06 -6.90 12.61
CA ALA A 216 -2.62 -6.56 11.27
C ALA A 216 -3.01 -7.64 10.27
N ALA A 217 -3.12 -7.23 9.01
CA ALA A 217 -3.20 -8.12 7.88
C ALA A 217 -2.48 -7.49 6.68
N ARG A 218 -1.92 -8.35 5.83
CA ARG A 218 -1.40 -8.00 4.50
C ARG A 218 -1.84 -9.01 3.47
N VAL A 219 -2.08 -8.54 2.26
CA VAL A 219 -2.45 -9.38 1.11
C VAL A 219 -1.71 -8.92 -0.12
N ARG A 220 -1.33 -9.87 -0.95
CA ARG A 220 -0.73 -9.61 -2.26
C ARG A 220 -1.70 -8.87 -3.15
N GLY A 221 -1.22 -7.82 -3.81
CA GLY A 221 -1.96 -7.06 -4.79
C GLY A 221 -2.27 -7.85 -6.06
N ARG A 222 -3.33 -7.45 -6.76
CA ARG A 222 -3.70 -8.09 -8.02
C ARG A 222 -2.68 -7.89 -9.12
N SER A 223 -1.96 -6.75 -9.12
CA SER A 223 -0.85 -6.49 -10.04
C SER A 223 0.25 -7.54 -9.91
N HIS A 224 0.63 -7.88 -8.68
CA HIS A 224 1.62 -8.91 -8.39
C HIS A 224 1.07 -10.32 -8.65
N ALA A 225 -0.17 -10.59 -8.26
CA ALA A 225 -0.82 -11.87 -8.50
C ALA A 225 -0.96 -12.18 -10.00
N HIS A 226 -1.24 -11.16 -10.83
CA HIS A 226 -1.42 -11.32 -12.26
C HIS A 226 -0.18 -11.84 -12.99
N VAL A 227 1.00 -11.52 -12.49
CA VAL A 227 2.30 -11.95 -13.05
C VAL A 227 3.01 -13.02 -12.21
N GLY A 228 2.36 -13.53 -11.15
CA GLY A 228 2.96 -14.53 -10.26
C GLY A 228 4.11 -13.99 -9.40
N SER A 229 4.13 -12.67 -9.16
CA SER A 229 5.08 -12.04 -8.23
C SER A 229 4.63 -12.20 -6.78
N TYR A 230 5.37 -11.64 -5.83
CA TYR A 230 5.17 -11.78 -4.39
C TYR A 230 4.40 -10.61 -3.82
N CYS A 231 3.94 -10.74 -2.57
CA CYS A 231 3.60 -9.60 -1.74
C CYS A 231 4.89 -8.95 -1.25
N ASP A 232 5.14 -7.71 -1.67
CA ASP A 232 6.36 -6.97 -1.33
C ASP A 232 6.21 -6.19 -0.01
N ASP A 233 5.00 -6.00 0.50
CA ASP A 233 4.69 -5.42 1.81
C ASP A 233 5.10 -6.30 2.98
N ASP A 234 5.39 -5.68 4.13
CA ASP A 234 5.48 -6.39 5.41
C ASP A 234 5.07 -5.52 6.61
N TYR A 235 4.83 -6.17 7.75
CA TYR A 235 4.52 -5.51 9.00
C TYR A 235 5.16 -6.23 10.20
N ARG A 236 5.28 -5.52 11.31
CA ARG A 236 5.65 -6.10 12.61
C ARG A 236 4.79 -5.50 13.72
N LEU A 237 4.17 -6.37 14.51
CA LEU A 237 3.48 -6.03 15.74
C LEU A 237 4.33 -6.46 16.93
N ALA A 238 4.43 -5.64 17.97
CA ALA A 238 5.10 -6.02 19.21
C ALA A 238 4.54 -5.22 20.40
N SER A 239 4.63 -5.81 21.59
CA SER A 239 4.38 -5.13 22.85
C SER A 239 5.50 -5.39 23.83
N HIS A 240 5.80 -4.40 24.67
CA HIS A 240 6.76 -4.51 25.75
C HIS A 240 6.04 -4.25 27.08
N ASP A 241 5.63 -5.32 27.77
CA ASP A 241 4.74 -5.26 28.93
C ASP A 241 5.31 -4.41 30.08
N ALA A 242 6.61 -4.47 30.32
CA ALA A 242 7.26 -3.73 31.42
C ALA A 242 7.18 -2.21 31.25
N SER A 243 7.21 -1.68 30.02
CA SER A 243 7.08 -0.26 29.73
C SER A 243 5.67 0.15 29.26
N GLY A 244 4.82 -0.81 28.94
CA GLY A 244 3.51 -0.57 28.35
C GLY A 244 3.53 -0.11 26.89
N VAL A 245 4.69 -0.20 26.22
CA VAL A 245 4.86 0.20 24.83
C VAL A 245 4.19 -0.81 23.90
N HIS A 246 3.36 -0.31 22.99
CA HIS A 246 2.83 -1.04 21.83
C HIS A 246 3.50 -0.47 20.58
N LEU A 247 4.01 -1.35 19.74
CA LEU A 247 4.79 -1.02 18.55
C LEU A 247 4.11 -1.59 17.31
N ILE A 248 3.95 -0.76 16.31
CA ILE A 248 3.45 -1.11 15.00
C ILE A 248 4.44 -0.59 13.98
N ILE A 249 4.87 -1.44 13.07
CA ILE A 249 5.76 -1.09 11.97
C ILE A 249 5.18 -1.68 10.68
N VAL A 250 5.18 -0.89 9.61
CA VAL A 250 4.72 -1.28 8.29
C VAL A 250 5.76 -0.82 7.27
N ALA A 251 5.98 -1.61 6.24
CA ALA A 251 6.86 -1.28 5.13
C ALA A 251 6.27 -1.82 3.83
N ASP A 252 6.27 -0.97 2.81
CA ASP A 252 5.92 -1.28 1.44
C ASP A 252 7.20 -1.48 0.64
N GLY A 253 7.29 -2.55 -0.10
CA GLY A 253 8.45 -2.86 -0.93
C GLY A 253 8.36 -2.22 -2.30
N ALA A 254 9.36 -1.43 -2.69
CA ALA A 254 9.36 -0.73 -3.97
C ALA A 254 9.13 -1.69 -5.15
N GLY A 255 8.07 -1.49 -5.95
CA GLY A 255 7.73 -2.34 -7.09
C GLY A 255 8.82 -2.45 -8.18
N SER A 256 9.78 -1.51 -8.20
CA SER A 256 10.97 -1.55 -9.07
C SER A 256 12.14 -2.36 -8.49
N ALA A 257 12.08 -2.78 -7.22
CA ALA A 257 13.16 -3.48 -6.54
C ALA A 257 12.95 -5.00 -6.58
N SER A 258 13.90 -5.73 -7.15
CA SER A 258 13.77 -7.17 -7.44
C SER A 258 13.58 -8.07 -6.20
N HIS A 259 13.92 -7.58 -5.03
CA HIS A 259 13.83 -8.29 -3.75
C HIS A 259 13.17 -7.42 -2.67
N ALA A 260 12.24 -6.55 -3.08
CA ALA A 260 11.55 -5.62 -2.20
C ALA A 260 10.86 -6.33 -1.03
N ARG A 261 10.25 -7.51 -1.27
CA ARG A 261 9.65 -8.38 -0.26
C ARG A 261 10.59 -8.76 0.89
N TYR A 262 11.87 -8.92 0.59
CA TYR A 262 12.88 -9.22 1.59
C TYR A 262 13.35 -7.95 2.30
N GLY A 263 13.43 -6.84 1.56
CA GLY A 263 13.76 -5.53 2.10
C GLY A 263 12.76 -5.07 3.16
N SER A 264 11.46 -5.09 2.83
CA SER A 264 10.39 -4.74 3.77
C SER A 264 10.41 -5.61 5.02
N GLN A 265 10.59 -6.94 4.85
CA GLN A 265 10.69 -7.88 5.97
C GLN A 265 11.90 -7.59 6.88
N LEU A 266 13.06 -7.31 6.31
CA LEU A 266 14.27 -6.96 7.07
C LEU A 266 14.08 -5.66 7.83
N ALA A 267 13.51 -4.64 7.19
CA ALA A 267 13.32 -3.32 7.78
C ALA A 267 12.40 -3.39 9.01
N VAL A 268 11.21 -3.99 8.88
CA VAL A 268 10.25 -4.06 9.99
C VAL A 268 10.79 -4.88 11.17
N ASN A 269 11.49 -6.00 10.89
CA ASN A 269 12.02 -6.85 11.95
C ASN A 269 13.23 -6.19 12.65
N ALA A 270 14.20 -5.66 11.91
CA ALA A 270 15.37 -5.02 12.49
C ALA A 270 14.98 -3.80 13.33
N ALA A 271 14.00 -3.01 12.87
CA ALA A 271 13.50 -1.87 13.62
C ALA A 271 12.81 -2.30 14.93
N ALA A 272 11.91 -3.28 14.87
CA ALA A 272 11.19 -3.76 16.05
C ALA A 272 12.13 -4.39 17.08
N ASP A 273 13.01 -5.30 16.66
CA ASP A 273 13.93 -6.00 17.54
C ASP A 273 14.89 -5.02 18.24
N THR A 274 15.32 -3.96 17.54
CA THR A 274 16.16 -2.91 18.12
C THR A 274 15.42 -2.10 19.17
N ILE A 275 14.18 -1.68 18.91
CA ILE A 275 13.38 -0.94 19.90
C ILE A 275 13.13 -1.79 21.14
N LEU A 276 12.76 -3.07 20.98
CA LEU A 276 12.53 -3.98 22.10
C LEU A 276 13.80 -4.21 22.92
N ALA A 277 14.93 -4.45 22.28
CA ALA A 277 16.21 -4.63 22.97
C ALA A 277 16.63 -3.39 23.78
N LEU A 278 16.36 -2.19 23.26
CA LEU A 278 16.62 -0.94 23.98
C LEU A 278 15.67 -0.72 25.16
N LEU A 279 14.43 -1.16 25.06
CA LEU A 279 13.45 -1.11 26.16
C LEU A 279 13.79 -2.10 27.28
N ASP A 280 14.37 -3.26 26.93
CA ASP A 280 14.82 -4.28 27.87
C ASP A 280 16.14 -3.92 28.57
N ASP A 281 16.95 -3.00 28.03
CA ASP A 281 18.24 -2.63 28.59
C ASP A 281 18.10 -1.76 29.85
N PRO A 282 18.41 -2.30 31.07
CA PRO A 282 18.30 -1.53 32.31
C PRO A 282 19.35 -0.42 32.42
N GLY A 283 20.41 -0.47 31.63
CA GLY A 283 21.45 0.56 31.57
C GLY A 283 21.04 1.79 30.75
N LYS A 284 19.94 1.73 30.03
CA LYS A 284 19.45 2.81 29.18
C LYS A 284 18.23 3.51 29.80
N PRO A 285 17.96 4.77 29.47
CA PRO A 285 16.83 5.51 30.04
C PRO A 285 15.48 5.11 29.44
N HIS A 286 15.42 4.22 28.44
CA HIS A 286 14.24 3.94 27.63
C HIS A 286 13.09 3.36 28.45
N HIS A 287 13.37 2.59 29.50
CA HIS A 287 12.36 2.10 30.46
C HIS A 287 11.63 3.23 31.22
N LYS A 288 12.16 4.47 31.18
CA LYS A 288 11.53 5.65 31.84
C LYS A 288 10.51 6.37 30.97
N LEU A 289 10.26 5.93 29.74
CA LEU A 289 9.43 6.63 28.75
C LEU A 289 8.07 7.06 29.33
N ALA A 290 7.38 6.19 30.10
CA ALA A 290 6.10 6.47 30.71
C ALA A 290 6.16 7.51 31.85
N TYR A 291 7.33 7.68 32.50
CA TYR A 291 7.49 8.48 33.72
C TYR A 291 8.30 9.77 33.50
N ALA A 292 8.96 9.90 32.36
CA ALA A 292 9.81 11.06 32.05
C ALA A 292 8.95 12.33 31.84
N ASP A 293 9.56 13.49 32.03
CA ASP A 293 8.99 14.75 31.56
C ASP A 293 8.91 14.76 30.02
N SER A 294 8.12 15.70 29.45
CA SER A 294 7.82 15.72 28.02
C SER A 294 9.09 15.86 27.15
N ALA A 295 10.08 16.67 27.57
CA ALA A 295 11.31 16.86 26.82
C ALA A 295 12.19 15.60 26.82
N THR A 296 12.39 15.01 28.00
CA THR A 296 13.11 13.75 28.17
C THR A 296 12.42 12.59 27.44
N ARG A 297 11.08 12.55 27.48
CA ARG A 297 10.27 11.56 26.77
C ARG A 297 10.47 11.64 25.26
N LYS A 298 10.44 12.88 24.71
CA LYS A 298 10.73 13.11 23.30
C LYS A 298 12.14 12.61 22.94
N GLN A 299 13.14 12.96 23.72
CA GLN A 299 14.51 12.50 23.50
C GLN A 299 14.64 10.97 23.49
N ILE A 300 13.95 10.28 24.40
CA ILE A 300 13.93 8.81 24.44
C ILE A 300 13.26 8.25 23.17
N ALA A 301 12.12 8.80 22.78
CA ALA A 301 11.42 8.35 21.58
C ALA A 301 12.26 8.60 20.30
N ASP A 302 12.86 9.77 20.18
CA ASP A 302 13.77 10.10 19.08
C ASP A 302 14.94 9.10 19.00
N ASN A 303 15.53 8.74 20.16
CA ASN A 303 16.61 7.78 20.22
C ASN A 303 16.19 6.36 19.85
N LEU A 304 15.02 5.90 20.33
CA LEU A 304 14.46 4.59 19.95
C LEU A 304 14.28 4.50 18.43
N ILE A 305 13.63 5.50 17.85
CA ILE A 305 13.36 5.52 16.41
C ILE A 305 14.66 5.65 15.59
N ALA A 306 15.58 6.53 16.00
CA ALA A 306 16.86 6.68 15.29
C ALA A 306 17.66 5.37 15.27
N ASN A 307 17.76 4.65 16.39
CA ASN A 307 18.43 3.35 16.44
C ASN A 307 17.71 2.30 15.58
N ALA A 308 16.39 2.30 15.54
CA ALA A 308 15.60 1.42 14.68
C ALA A 308 15.90 1.65 13.19
N LEU A 309 15.98 2.92 12.76
CA LEU A 309 16.34 3.27 11.39
C LEU A 309 17.75 2.84 11.02
N HIS A 310 18.73 3.09 11.91
CA HIS A 310 20.10 2.62 11.71
C HIS A 310 20.17 1.10 11.59
N ALA A 311 19.42 0.37 12.39
CA ALA A 311 19.34 -1.08 12.34
C ALA A 311 18.73 -1.58 11.04
N ALA A 312 17.63 -0.99 10.58
CA ALA A 312 16.96 -1.36 9.34
C ALA A 312 17.87 -1.14 8.12
N VAL A 313 18.51 0.02 8.00
CA VAL A 313 19.47 0.31 6.92
C VAL A 313 20.69 -0.62 6.99
N SER A 314 21.21 -0.90 8.19
CA SER A 314 22.32 -1.85 8.39
C SER A 314 21.93 -3.27 7.99
N ALA A 315 20.70 -3.70 8.27
CA ALA A 315 20.17 -4.99 7.87
C ALA A 315 20.12 -5.12 6.34
N HIS A 316 19.62 -4.10 5.63
CA HIS A 316 19.62 -4.04 4.16
C HIS A 316 21.04 -4.16 3.61
N LYS A 317 21.98 -3.36 4.12
CA LYS A 317 23.37 -3.39 3.68
C LYS A 317 24.01 -4.75 3.88
N THR A 318 23.81 -5.34 5.05
CA THR A 318 24.36 -6.67 5.39
C THR A 318 23.77 -7.75 4.51
N ALA A 319 22.46 -7.76 4.32
CA ALA A 319 21.76 -8.74 3.49
C ALA A 319 22.15 -8.60 1.99
N ALA A 320 22.27 -7.38 1.49
CA ALA A 320 22.72 -7.12 0.12
C ALA A 320 24.15 -7.65 -0.11
N GLN A 321 25.07 -7.41 0.82
CA GLN A 321 26.43 -7.92 0.75
C GLN A 321 26.48 -9.46 0.80
N GLN A 322 25.71 -10.08 1.70
CA GLN A 322 25.66 -11.54 1.84
C GLN A 322 25.06 -12.23 0.60
N ALA A 323 24.03 -11.61 0.01
CA ALA A 323 23.37 -12.13 -1.17
C ALA A 323 24.08 -11.77 -2.48
N GLY A 324 25.07 -10.86 -2.47
CA GLY A 324 25.75 -10.37 -3.66
C GLY A 324 24.84 -9.53 -4.58
N ILE A 325 23.86 -8.82 -4.00
CA ILE A 325 22.91 -7.96 -4.72
C ILE A 325 23.15 -6.48 -4.35
N ALA A 326 22.61 -5.57 -5.15
CA ALA A 326 22.66 -4.15 -4.84
C ALA A 326 21.68 -3.79 -3.70
N GLU A 327 22.04 -2.85 -2.80
CA GLU A 327 21.14 -2.40 -1.72
C GLU A 327 19.78 -1.91 -2.25
N LYS A 328 19.76 -1.24 -3.41
CA LYS A 328 18.53 -0.78 -4.06
C LYS A 328 17.56 -1.91 -4.45
N ALA A 329 18.04 -3.15 -4.55
CA ALA A 329 17.16 -4.30 -4.78
C ALA A 329 16.30 -4.66 -3.56
N LEU A 330 16.58 -4.06 -2.40
CA LEU A 330 15.86 -4.21 -1.13
C LEU A 330 15.07 -2.94 -0.76
N SER A 331 14.90 -1.98 -1.69
CA SER A 331 14.24 -0.72 -1.40
C SER A 331 12.81 -0.94 -0.89
N CYS A 332 12.47 -0.25 0.19
CA CYS A 332 11.13 -0.23 0.78
C CYS A 332 10.86 1.10 1.49
N THR A 333 9.61 1.40 1.76
CA THR A 333 9.17 2.43 2.70
C THR A 333 9.37 1.96 4.14
N LEU A 334 9.18 2.84 5.14
CA LEU A 334 9.13 2.43 6.54
C LEU A 334 8.29 3.41 7.37
N LEU A 335 7.23 2.90 7.96
CA LEU A 335 6.36 3.60 8.89
C LEU A 335 6.49 2.95 10.27
N ILE A 336 6.78 3.75 11.30
CA ILE A 336 6.93 3.28 12.68
C ILE A 336 5.96 4.06 13.55
N ALA A 337 5.21 3.39 14.42
CA ALA A 337 4.46 4.00 15.50
C ALA A 337 4.65 3.24 16.80
N LEU A 338 4.92 3.97 17.88
CA LEU A 338 4.88 3.45 19.25
C LEU A 338 3.86 4.23 20.05
N THR A 339 3.14 3.55 20.94
CA THR A 339 2.16 4.18 21.83
C THR A 339 2.18 3.51 23.21
N LEU A 340 1.94 4.29 24.27
CA LEU A 340 1.96 3.81 25.64
C LEU A 340 1.14 4.72 26.56
N PRO A 341 0.60 4.20 27.68
CA PRO A 341 0.00 5.02 28.72
C PRO A 341 1.06 5.76 29.52
N LEU A 342 0.76 6.98 29.93
CA LEU A 342 1.63 7.78 30.81
C LEU A 342 1.29 7.52 32.27
N ALA A 343 2.32 7.48 33.13
CA ALA A 343 2.15 7.30 34.57
C ALA A 343 1.34 8.44 35.23
N ALA A 344 1.40 9.65 34.68
CA ALA A 344 0.63 10.81 35.13
C ALA A 344 -0.80 10.84 34.55
N GLY A 345 -1.19 9.86 33.77
CA GLY A 345 -2.45 9.82 33.03
C GLY A 345 -2.31 10.30 31.59
N GLY A 346 -3.22 9.84 30.72
CA GLY A 346 -3.14 10.07 29.28
C GLY A 346 -2.23 9.07 28.55
N TRP A 347 -1.99 9.34 27.29
CA TRP A 347 -1.23 8.49 26.37
C TRP A 347 -0.20 9.31 25.61
N TYR A 348 0.91 8.68 25.31
CA TYR A 348 1.96 9.23 24.45
C TYR A 348 2.13 8.33 23.24
N SER A 349 2.26 8.97 22.11
CA SER A 349 2.58 8.26 20.85
C SER A 349 3.70 9.00 20.12
N ALA A 350 4.57 8.23 19.47
CA ALA A 350 5.59 8.76 18.57
C ALA A 350 5.55 7.97 17.28
N GLY A 351 5.74 8.65 16.16
CA GLY A 351 5.78 8.07 14.83
C GLY A 351 6.89 8.62 13.96
N TYR A 352 7.26 7.83 12.97
CA TYR A 352 8.20 8.15 11.90
C TYR A 352 7.67 7.59 10.60
N GLN A 353 7.89 8.33 9.50
CA GLN A 353 7.51 7.88 8.17
C GLN A 353 8.56 8.30 7.15
N VAL A 354 8.96 7.35 6.31
CA VAL A 354 9.63 7.54 5.03
C VAL A 354 8.86 6.74 3.99
N GLY A 355 8.49 7.41 2.92
CA GLY A 355 7.60 6.87 1.89
C GLY A 355 6.17 7.36 2.01
N ASP A 356 5.29 6.80 1.20
CA ASP A 356 3.85 7.03 1.13
C ASP A 356 3.07 6.11 2.08
N GLY A 357 1.76 6.04 1.96
CA GLY A 357 0.92 5.39 2.95
C GLY A 357 0.55 6.34 4.10
N ALA A 358 0.05 5.80 5.22
CA ALA A 358 -0.43 6.63 6.32
C ALA A 358 -0.11 6.05 7.70
N ALA A 359 0.26 6.93 8.65
CA ALA A 359 0.44 6.64 10.07
C ALA A 359 -0.32 7.67 10.90
N VAL A 360 -1.35 7.25 11.66
CA VAL A 360 -2.23 8.17 12.38
C VAL A 360 -2.63 7.67 13.76
N LEU A 361 -3.05 8.65 14.60
CA LEU A 361 -3.88 8.42 15.76
C LEU A 361 -5.31 8.82 15.41
N TRP A 362 -6.23 7.89 15.59
CA TRP A 362 -7.66 8.09 15.37
C TRP A 362 -8.45 7.91 16.65
N HIS A 363 -9.31 8.87 16.97
CA HIS A 363 -10.23 8.82 18.09
C HIS A 363 -11.67 8.72 17.59
N PRO A 364 -12.21 7.52 17.41
CA PRO A 364 -13.52 7.35 16.80
C PRO A 364 -14.69 7.87 17.64
N ALA A 365 -14.47 8.23 18.91
CA ALA A 365 -15.51 8.77 19.79
C ALA A 365 -15.87 10.23 19.48
N ASP A 366 -14.90 11.01 19.05
CA ASP A 366 -15.03 12.45 18.78
C ASP A 366 -14.50 12.85 17.38
N GLY A 367 -13.97 11.88 16.61
CA GLY A 367 -13.41 12.13 15.29
C GLY A 367 -12.08 12.88 15.29
N ALA A 368 -11.37 12.92 16.43
CA ALA A 368 -10.07 13.58 16.49
C ALA A 368 -9.02 12.76 15.71
N LEU A 369 -8.28 13.46 14.87
CA LEU A 369 -7.26 12.90 13.99
C LEU A 369 -5.92 13.57 14.22
N HIS A 370 -4.85 12.77 14.35
CA HIS A 370 -3.49 13.29 14.40
C HIS A 370 -2.60 12.43 13.51
N LEU A 371 -1.90 13.06 12.56
CA LEU A 371 -0.93 12.39 11.72
C LEU A 371 0.35 12.12 12.51
N LEU A 372 0.83 10.88 12.51
CA LEU A 372 2.13 10.45 13.07
C LEU A 372 3.26 10.50 12.03
N GLY A 373 2.94 10.74 10.78
CA GLY A 373 3.86 10.90 9.68
C GLY A 373 3.34 11.90 8.65
N THR A 374 4.12 12.13 7.62
CA THR A 374 3.72 12.87 6.41
C THR A 374 4.17 12.04 5.23
N ALA A 375 3.26 11.74 4.33
CA ALA A 375 3.59 11.04 3.10
C ALA A 375 4.65 11.81 2.30
N ASP A 376 5.64 11.11 1.79
CA ASP A 376 6.66 11.66 0.91
C ASP A 376 6.14 11.61 -0.53
N SER A 377 5.26 12.53 -0.89
CA SER A 377 4.97 12.80 -2.29
C SER A 377 6.09 13.64 -2.89
N GLY A 378 6.81 13.09 -3.88
CA GLY A 378 7.87 13.78 -4.58
C GLY A 378 7.35 15.00 -5.38
N ALA A 379 8.28 15.71 -6.06
CA ALA A 379 7.95 16.85 -6.92
C ALA A 379 7.03 16.45 -8.09
N TYR A 380 6.94 15.18 -8.40
CA TYR A 380 6.03 14.59 -9.38
C TYR A 380 5.13 13.57 -8.68
N SER A 381 3.84 13.57 -9.01
CA SER A 381 2.87 12.58 -8.55
C SER A 381 3.40 11.16 -8.83
N GLY A 382 3.63 10.36 -7.77
CA GLY A 382 4.13 8.99 -7.86
C GLY A 382 5.64 8.82 -7.59
N GLU A 383 6.35 9.85 -7.12
CA GLU A 383 7.74 9.71 -6.67
C GLU A 383 7.78 9.46 -5.16
N THR A 384 7.96 8.22 -4.77
CA THR A 384 8.04 7.77 -3.36
C THR A 384 9.48 7.78 -2.87
N GLN A 385 9.73 8.22 -1.64
CA GLN A 385 11.03 8.08 -0.99
C GLN A 385 11.13 6.72 -0.28
N PHE A 386 12.29 6.08 -0.42
CA PHE A 386 12.55 4.79 0.22
C PHE A 386 13.60 4.93 1.33
N LEU A 387 13.59 3.99 2.26
CA LEU A 387 14.55 3.92 3.36
C LEU A 387 15.97 3.70 2.82
N THR A 388 16.86 4.67 3.03
CA THR A 388 18.28 4.61 2.65
C THR A 388 19.14 5.27 3.71
N ALA A 389 20.47 5.23 3.56
CA ALA A 389 21.39 5.95 4.43
C ALA A 389 21.18 7.48 4.42
N ALA A 390 20.51 8.05 3.43
CA ALA A 390 20.21 9.48 3.37
C ALA A 390 19.28 9.92 4.50
N GLN A 391 18.31 9.08 4.88
CA GLN A 391 17.37 9.35 5.97
C GLN A 391 17.99 9.22 7.37
N LEU A 392 19.25 8.76 7.48
CA LEU A 392 19.95 8.63 8.77
C LEU A 392 20.60 9.94 9.25
N GLN A 393 20.47 11.03 8.50
CA GLN A 393 20.96 12.33 8.97
C GLN A 393 20.12 12.81 10.17
N PRO A 394 20.76 13.29 11.26
CA PRO A 394 20.04 13.67 12.48
C PRO A 394 18.90 14.67 12.24
N ASP A 395 19.13 15.67 11.40
CA ASP A 395 18.11 16.69 11.07
C ASP A 395 16.92 16.10 10.31
N ASP A 396 17.16 15.12 9.43
CA ASP A 396 16.09 14.46 8.69
C ASP A 396 15.26 13.55 9.61
N ILE A 397 15.91 12.77 10.46
CA ILE A 397 15.25 11.95 11.48
C ILE A 397 14.35 12.83 12.37
N GLN A 398 14.91 13.91 12.94
CA GLN A 398 14.17 14.80 13.84
C GLN A 398 13.00 15.48 13.16
N ARG A 399 13.15 15.88 11.91
CA ARG A 399 12.10 16.52 11.12
C ARG A 399 10.91 15.57 10.87
N ARG A 400 11.16 14.27 10.70
CA ARG A 400 10.16 13.25 10.39
C ARG A 400 9.49 12.67 11.63
N ILE A 401 10.12 12.72 12.80
CA ILE A 401 9.53 12.21 14.04
C ILE A 401 8.46 13.17 14.54
N ARG A 402 7.25 12.65 14.75
CA ARG A 402 6.13 13.34 15.37
C ARG A 402 5.79 12.69 16.69
N THR A 403 5.54 13.52 17.71
CA THR A 403 5.15 13.06 19.05
C THR A 403 3.88 13.74 19.49
N ILE A 404 2.95 12.99 20.07
CA ILE A 404 1.62 13.44 20.42
C ILE A 404 1.23 12.87 21.77
N GLU A 405 0.70 13.74 22.66
CA GLU A 405 0.08 13.34 23.93
C GLU A 405 -1.42 13.50 23.83
N THR A 406 -2.18 12.49 24.25
CA THR A 406 -3.64 12.50 24.24
C THR A 406 -4.20 12.13 25.61
N ALA A 407 -5.36 12.68 25.98
CA ALA A 407 -6.00 12.36 27.25
C ALA A 407 -6.60 10.95 27.24
N ALA A 408 -7.17 10.54 26.10
CA ALA A 408 -7.77 9.22 25.92
C ALA A 408 -6.84 8.29 25.12
N ALA A 409 -7.01 6.99 25.28
CA ALA A 409 -6.30 5.99 24.51
C ALA A 409 -6.63 6.12 23.01
N PRO A 410 -5.65 6.35 22.13
CA PRO A 410 -5.88 6.45 20.70
C PRO A 410 -6.02 5.05 20.06
N THR A 411 -6.75 4.97 18.96
CA THR A 411 -6.53 3.93 17.97
C THR A 411 -5.36 4.36 17.10
N VAL A 412 -4.32 3.54 17.00
CA VAL A 412 -3.19 3.78 16.07
C VAL A 412 -3.46 2.98 14.82
N ILE A 413 -3.30 3.61 13.65
CA ILE A 413 -3.51 2.97 12.35
C ILE A 413 -2.30 3.27 11.47
N LEU A 414 -1.67 2.22 10.95
CA LEU A 414 -0.66 2.30 9.90
C LEU A 414 -1.13 1.52 8.69
N MET A 415 -0.87 2.03 7.48
CA MET A 415 -1.20 1.35 6.24
C MET A 415 -0.24 1.73 5.11
N THR A 416 -0.06 0.82 4.14
CA THR A 416 0.64 1.07 2.88
C THR A 416 -0.26 1.80 1.89
N ASP A 417 0.31 2.30 0.79
CA ASP A 417 -0.37 3.05 -0.27
C ASP A 417 -1.45 2.20 -0.98
N GLY A 418 -1.27 0.88 -1.10
CA GLY A 418 -2.31 -0.01 -1.62
C GLY A 418 -3.63 0.01 -0.83
N VAL A 419 -3.62 0.57 0.40
CA VAL A 419 -4.82 0.87 1.19
C VAL A 419 -5.13 2.36 1.18
N SER A 420 -4.14 3.24 1.42
CA SER A 420 -4.41 4.67 1.54
C SER A 420 -4.88 5.30 0.23
N ASP A 421 -4.27 4.98 -0.91
CA ASP A 421 -4.60 5.57 -2.20
C ASP A 421 -6.05 5.33 -2.63
N PRO A 422 -6.56 4.07 -2.63
CA PRO A 422 -7.94 3.84 -3.00
C PRO A 422 -8.96 4.41 -2.01
N LYS A 423 -8.56 4.70 -0.75
CA LYS A 423 -9.46 5.21 0.28
C LYS A 423 -9.44 6.73 0.43
N PHE A 424 -8.33 7.36 0.10
CA PHE A 424 -8.15 8.81 0.29
C PHE A 424 -7.96 9.59 -1.02
N GLU A 425 -7.61 8.94 -2.12
CA GLU A 425 -7.43 9.52 -3.46
C GLU A 425 -6.28 10.54 -3.60
N THR A 426 -5.89 11.21 -2.51
CA THR A 426 -4.78 12.18 -2.45
C THR A 426 -4.20 12.25 -1.04
N ASP A 427 -2.91 12.60 -0.91
CA ASP A 427 -2.25 12.80 0.39
C ASP A 427 -2.95 13.87 1.23
N ALA A 428 -3.45 14.94 0.61
CA ALA A 428 -4.19 15.99 1.30
C ALA A 428 -5.47 15.47 1.97
N ALA A 429 -6.09 14.42 1.44
CA ALA A 429 -7.27 13.81 2.03
C ALA A 429 -6.95 13.03 3.32
N LEU A 430 -5.69 12.66 3.57
CA LEU A 430 -5.23 12.07 4.82
C LEU A 430 -5.38 13.04 6.01
N GLU A 431 -5.41 14.34 5.77
CA GLU A 431 -5.67 15.37 6.80
C GLU A 431 -7.16 15.57 7.09
N ASN A 432 -8.07 14.92 6.34
CA ASN A 432 -9.51 15.11 6.45
C ASN A 432 -10.16 14.06 7.40
N PRO A 433 -10.60 14.44 8.61
CA PRO A 433 -11.22 13.51 9.57
C PRO A 433 -12.45 12.78 9.02
N GLN A 434 -13.21 13.41 8.11
CA GLN A 434 -14.39 12.79 7.52
C GLN A 434 -14.05 11.57 6.63
N ARG A 435 -12.90 11.60 5.93
CA ARG A 435 -12.42 10.46 5.16
C ARG A 435 -12.02 9.30 6.08
N TRP A 436 -11.38 9.62 7.21
CA TRP A 436 -11.06 8.63 8.23
C TRP A 436 -12.31 8.04 8.89
N GLN A 437 -13.35 8.84 9.10
CA GLN A 437 -14.63 8.32 9.59
C GLN A 437 -15.25 7.33 8.60
N THR A 438 -15.21 7.64 7.30
CA THR A 438 -15.71 6.74 6.24
C THR A 438 -14.94 5.40 6.25
N LEU A 439 -13.61 5.46 6.28
CA LEU A 439 -12.78 4.25 6.39
C LEU A 439 -13.07 3.49 7.69
N TRP A 440 -13.21 4.22 8.80
CA TRP A 440 -13.50 3.61 10.10
C TRP A 440 -14.85 2.89 10.12
N ASP A 441 -15.87 3.46 9.47
CA ASP A 441 -17.20 2.84 9.35
C ASP A 441 -17.14 1.51 8.55
N GLU A 442 -16.33 1.45 7.50
CA GLU A 442 -16.07 0.20 6.77
C GLU A 442 -15.36 -0.85 7.65
N LEU A 443 -14.38 -0.41 8.46
CA LEU A 443 -13.56 -1.28 9.30
C LEU A 443 -14.31 -1.82 10.53
N GLN A 444 -15.40 -1.20 10.97
CA GLN A 444 -16.15 -1.68 12.15
C GLN A 444 -16.61 -3.13 12.01
N THR A 445 -17.04 -3.54 10.81
CA THR A 445 -17.50 -4.92 10.57
C THR A 445 -16.40 -5.95 10.75
N PRO A 446 -15.26 -5.87 10.05
CA PRO A 446 -14.16 -6.83 10.24
C PRO A 446 -13.57 -6.77 11.65
N LEU A 447 -13.42 -5.57 12.24
CA LEU A 447 -12.85 -5.43 13.58
C LEU A 447 -13.74 -6.02 14.69
N ALA A 448 -15.06 -6.12 14.47
CA ALA A 448 -16.02 -6.69 15.41
C ALA A 448 -16.33 -8.16 15.17
N ALA A 449 -15.74 -8.80 14.16
CA ALA A 449 -15.94 -10.20 13.83
C ALA A 449 -15.43 -11.14 14.95
N GLU A 450 -15.88 -12.39 14.95
CA GLU A 450 -15.41 -13.41 15.89
C GLU A 450 -13.91 -13.71 15.70
N ASP A 451 -13.48 -13.80 14.45
CA ASP A 451 -12.06 -13.82 14.06
C ASP A 451 -11.72 -12.52 13.29
N PRO A 452 -11.30 -11.46 13.99
CA PRO A 452 -11.07 -10.16 13.37
C PRO A 452 -9.85 -10.13 12.44
N LYS A 453 -8.87 -11.03 12.63
CA LYS A 453 -7.68 -11.09 11.76
C LYS A 453 -8.06 -11.67 10.38
N ALA A 454 -8.81 -12.78 10.34
CA ALA A 454 -9.31 -13.35 9.09
C ALA A 454 -10.28 -12.39 8.39
N ALA A 455 -11.18 -11.74 9.15
CA ALA A 455 -12.12 -10.76 8.58
C ALA A 455 -11.41 -9.51 8.04
N LEU A 456 -10.32 -9.05 8.66
CA LEU A 456 -9.50 -7.94 8.17
C LEU A 456 -8.75 -8.35 6.90
N HIS A 457 -8.19 -9.55 6.87
CA HIS A 457 -7.57 -10.12 5.67
C HIS A 457 -8.55 -10.15 4.49
N ASP A 458 -9.76 -10.66 4.69
CA ASP A 458 -10.80 -10.70 3.66
C ASP A 458 -11.22 -9.28 3.22
N TRP A 459 -11.30 -8.34 4.17
CA TRP A 459 -11.61 -6.94 3.85
C TRP A 459 -10.56 -6.31 2.92
N LEU A 460 -9.26 -6.62 3.08
CA LEU A 460 -8.20 -6.14 2.20
C LEU A 460 -8.38 -6.60 0.73
N GLY A 461 -9.17 -7.65 0.48
CA GLY A 461 -9.55 -8.09 -0.85
C GLY A 461 -10.47 -7.13 -1.64
N PHE A 462 -10.84 -5.96 -1.10
CA PHE A 462 -11.75 -5.02 -1.76
C PHE A 462 -11.29 -4.66 -3.18
N TRP A 463 -12.28 -4.37 -4.05
CA TRP A 463 -12.00 -3.89 -5.40
C TRP A 463 -11.79 -2.38 -5.39
N SER A 464 -10.72 -1.91 -6.03
CA SER A 464 -10.50 -0.51 -6.35
C SER A 464 -10.21 -0.34 -7.84
N ARG A 465 -10.65 0.76 -8.43
CA ARG A 465 -10.36 1.06 -9.83
C ARG A 465 -8.99 1.74 -9.91
N GLY A 466 -8.06 1.14 -10.68
CA GLY A 466 -6.77 1.75 -10.98
C GLY A 466 -5.68 1.55 -9.93
N ASN A 467 -6.00 1.04 -8.73
CA ASN A 467 -5.02 0.67 -7.71
C ASN A 467 -5.17 -0.81 -7.36
N HIS A 468 -4.15 -1.60 -7.65
CA HIS A 468 -4.12 -3.06 -7.50
C HIS A 468 -2.86 -3.54 -6.80
N ASP A 469 -2.21 -2.66 -6.04
CA ASP A 469 -0.98 -2.95 -5.31
C ASP A 469 -1.21 -3.81 -4.07
N ASP A 470 -0.11 -4.26 -3.45
CA ASP A 470 -0.10 -4.96 -2.18
C ASP A 470 -0.78 -4.11 -1.11
N ARG A 471 -1.41 -4.75 -0.14
CA ARG A 471 -2.20 -4.05 0.86
C ARG A 471 -1.86 -4.51 2.24
N THR A 472 -1.44 -3.57 3.07
CA THR A 472 -1.15 -3.81 4.49
C THR A 472 -1.83 -2.77 5.35
N ILE A 473 -2.50 -3.22 6.42
CA ILE A 473 -3.04 -2.35 7.46
C ILE A 473 -2.78 -2.95 8.84
N ALA A 474 -2.39 -2.12 9.79
CA ALA A 474 -2.05 -2.53 11.14
C ALA A 474 -2.60 -1.56 12.19
N PHE A 475 -3.00 -2.09 13.34
CA PHE A 475 -3.70 -1.36 14.39
C PHE A 475 -3.13 -1.60 15.78
N PHE A 476 -3.19 -0.57 16.63
CA PHE A 476 -3.43 -0.72 18.05
C PHE A 476 -4.85 -0.29 18.38
N LEU A 477 -5.62 -1.18 18.98
CA LEU A 477 -7.02 -0.99 19.36
C LEU A 477 -7.12 -1.01 20.89
N PRO A 478 -7.39 0.13 21.56
CA PRO A 478 -7.38 0.17 23.03
C PRO A 478 -8.53 -0.63 23.66
N ALA A 479 -8.29 -1.23 24.83
CA ALA A 479 -9.18 -2.18 25.51
C ALA A 479 -10.58 -1.61 25.84
N ALA A 480 -10.72 -0.31 26.06
CA ALA A 480 -12.00 0.32 26.41
C ALA A 480 -13.13 0.12 25.37
N ARG A 481 -12.79 -0.32 24.15
CA ARG A 481 -13.74 -0.58 23.07
C ARG A 481 -14.31 -2.00 23.02
N TRP A 482 -13.58 -2.97 23.57
CA TRP A 482 -13.92 -4.40 23.41
C TRP A 482 -14.62 -4.97 24.64
N ASN A 483 -14.52 -4.30 25.81
CA ASN A 483 -15.11 -4.76 27.07
C ASN A 483 -16.64 -4.59 27.18
N THR A 484 -17.33 -4.04 26.17
CA THR A 484 -18.78 -3.87 26.22
C THR A 484 -19.58 -5.14 25.91
N ARG A 485 -18.93 -6.21 25.48
CA ARG A 485 -19.62 -7.50 25.20
C ARG A 485 -19.37 -8.62 26.22
N CYS A 486 -18.32 -8.53 27.07
CA CYS A 486 -18.03 -9.54 28.10
C CYS A 486 -17.32 -8.86 29.28
N ALA A 487 -18.03 -8.16 30.15
CA ALA A 487 -17.46 -7.74 31.41
C ALA A 487 -18.04 -8.63 32.55
N PRO A 488 -17.22 -9.46 33.22
CA PRO A 488 -17.38 -9.59 34.65
C PRO A 488 -16.72 -8.35 35.27
N SER A 489 -17.48 -7.69 36.15
CA SER A 489 -17.02 -6.55 36.95
C SER A 489 -15.78 -6.95 37.79
N SER A 490 -14.58 -6.57 37.32
CA SER A 490 -13.39 -6.60 38.14
C SER A 490 -12.69 -5.26 38.04
N PRO A 491 -12.23 -4.71 39.14
CA PRO A 491 -11.64 -3.38 39.16
C PRO A 491 -10.30 -3.39 38.40
N THR A 492 -10.08 -2.37 37.59
CA THR A 492 -8.81 -2.05 36.93
C THR A 492 -7.66 -2.17 37.95
N PRO A 493 -6.62 -3.00 37.71
CA PRO A 493 -5.46 -2.99 38.58
C PRO A 493 -4.78 -1.63 38.43
N ALA A 494 -4.80 -0.83 39.50
CA ALA A 494 -3.93 0.33 39.61
C ALA A 494 -2.48 -0.15 39.45
N LEU A 495 -1.76 0.42 38.49
CA LEU A 495 -0.31 0.22 38.36
C LEU A 495 0.36 0.59 39.67
N SER A 496 0.72 -0.41 40.47
CA SER A 496 1.49 -0.19 41.68
C SER A 496 2.90 0.25 41.26
N PRO A 497 3.43 1.34 41.85
CA PRO A 497 4.81 1.75 41.58
C PRO A 497 5.76 0.64 42.01
N PRO A 498 6.87 0.42 41.30
CA PRO A 498 7.86 -0.57 41.69
C PRO A 498 8.37 -0.27 43.09
N LEU A 499 8.30 -1.26 43.97
CA LEU A 499 8.90 -1.21 45.33
C LEU A 499 10.38 -0.87 45.21
N LEU A 500 10.74 0.33 45.62
CA LEU A 500 12.12 0.72 45.92
C LEU A 500 12.62 -0.20 47.02
N LEU A 501 13.45 -1.18 46.67
CA LEU A 501 14.24 -1.95 47.61
C LEU A 501 15.28 -1.02 48.25
N THR A 502 14.93 -0.44 49.40
CA THR A 502 15.89 0.21 50.27
C THR A 502 16.77 -0.86 50.89
N ALA A 503 18.02 -0.87 50.48
CA ALA A 503 19.06 -1.68 51.12
C ALA A 503 19.27 -1.23 52.58
N SER A 504 18.71 -1.95 53.52
CA SER A 504 19.03 -1.80 54.94
C SER A 504 20.23 -2.70 55.29
N ARG A 505 21.25 -2.05 55.83
CA ARG A 505 22.53 -2.56 56.34
C ARG A 505 22.30 -3.63 57.43
N PRO A 506 23.07 -4.74 57.47
CA PRO A 506 22.90 -5.75 58.50
C PRO A 506 23.51 -5.31 59.85
N ALA A 507 22.70 -5.40 60.90
CA ALA A 507 23.19 -5.35 62.28
C ALA A 507 23.69 -6.72 62.71
N ARG A 508 24.83 -6.69 63.32
CA ARG A 508 25.61 -7.77 63.91
C ARG A 508 24.99 -8.22 65.23
N THR A 509 24.61 -9.52 65.42
CA THR A 509 24.71 -10.20 66.72
C THR A 509 24.71 -11.72 66.61
N THR A 510 25.82 -12.30 67.03
CA THR A 510 26.13 -13.41 67.91
C THR A 510 25.31 -14.69 67.95
N LYS A 511 26.00 -15.77 67.66
CA LYS A 511 26.09 -17.14 68.16
C LYS A 511 24.93 -17.72 69.00
N ALA A 512 24.49 -18.92 68.57
CA ALA A 512 24.48 -20.13 69.38
C ALA A 512 24.14 -21.40 68.58
N THR A 513 25.08 -22.32 68.53
CA THR A 513 25.06 -23.79 68.72
C THR A 513 24.08 -24.69 67.95
N THR A 514 24.74 -25.55 67.23
CA THR A 514 24.42 -26.88 66.60
C THR A 514 23.83 -27.95 67.58
N PRO A 515 23.53 -29.22 67.16
CA PRO A 515 22.92 -29.92 66.00
C PRO A 515 21.97 -31.06 66.49
N PRO A 516 21.76 -32.25 65.86
CA PRO A 516 21.98 -32.81 64.54
C PRO A 516 20.87 -33.74 63.99
N ALA A 517 21.12 -34.27 62.80
CA ALA A 517 20.71 -35.59 62.24
C ALA A 517 19.26 -35.71 61.70
N ALA A 518 18.91 -36.43 60.66
CA ALA A 518 19.53 -37.48 59.88
C ALA A 518 18.77 -37.69 58.56
N ASN A 519 19.52 -38.14 57.56
CA ASN A 519 19.19 -39.18 56.56
C ASN A 519 17.78 -39.25 55.94
N THR A 520 17.70 -39.21 54.61
CA THR A 520 17.69 -40.46 53.82
C THR A 520 17.71 -40.13 52.30
N LEU A 521 18.62 -40.77 51.63
CA LEU A 521 18.74 -41.10 50.21
C LEU A 521 17.45 -41.64 49.63
N ILE A 522 17.21 -41.46 48.31
CA ILE A 522 17.11 -42.53 47.33
C ILE A 522 16.86 -41.93 45.93
N CYS A 523 17.82 -42.14 45.07
CA CYS A 523 17.87 -42.76 43.74
C CYS A 523 17.08 -42.19 42.59
N SER A 524 17.80 -41.66 41.64
CA SER A 524 17.57 -41.84 40.19
C SER A 524 17.89 -43.30 39.78
N PRO A 525 17.40 -43.82 38.68
CA PRO A 525 18.03 -43.78 37.37
C PRO A 525 17.08 -44.07 36.17
N PRO A 526 17.54 -44.45 34.96
CA PRO A 526 18.28 -43.67 33.96
C PRO A 526 17.60 -43.77 32.55
N VAL A 527 18.16 -42.98 31.68
CA VAL A 527 18.20 -43.00 30.19
C VAL A 527 18.01 -44.33 29.50
N SER A 528 17.25 -44.36 28.38
CA SER A 528 17.52 -45.26 27.27
C SER A 528 17.30 -44.57 25.92
N LEU A 529 18.39 -44.48 25.19
CA LEU A 529 18.52 -44.25 23.76
C LEU A 529 18.04 -45.45 22.95
N THR A 530 17.31 -45.25 21.87
CA THR A 530 17.49 -46.05 20.65
C THR A 530 17.04 -45.28 19.42
N ARG A 531 17.97 -45.04 18.51
CA ARG A 531 17.81 -45.03 17.03
C ARG A 531 18.01 -46.51 16.58
N PRO A 532 17.73 -46.94 15.32
CA PRO A 532 17.56 -46.26 14.04
C PRO A 532 16.46 -46.91 13.14
N LYS A 533 16.01 -46.24 12.12
CA LYS A 533 16.27 -46.53 10.69
C LYS A 533 15.68 -45.44 9.84
#